data_99a1bdef18250dc9ac93ce9dc5ce80ca
#
_entry.id   99a1bdef18250dc9ac93ce9dc5ce80ca
#
_cell.length_a   1.000
_cell.length_b   1.000
_cell.length_c   1.000
_cell.angle_alpha   90.00
_cell.angle_beta   90.00
_cell.angle_gamma   90.00
#
_symmetry.space_group_name_H-M   'P 1'
#
loop_
_entity.id
_entity.type
_entity.pdbx_description
1 polymer ?
#
loop_
_entity_poly.entity_id
_entity_poly.type
_entity_poly.pdbx_seq_one_letter_code
_entity_poly.pdbx_strand_id
1 'polypeptide(L)'
;MLKLVVHLSSSFALLFLLNGVATAAEPVQLSAEEQKLGFQLLFDGATFDGWKQSGNWKIEEGVLYRAAKGGDITYTAAKVPDDFEVRFDWKVAKGCNSGVYYRPSQYEYQVLDDEFSPYGENPRQAAASLFFCMAPSKRVAKPFGEWNTARIVCQGTVIQHWLNNEAVIDFDYTDPRWKREVEILNIRGGRLEARGANLRLQDHGADVWFRNLRWRKIPADEKLARYDFTPLPVVGVALEKENARIEGMLKPKAEKGK
;
A
#
# COMPACT_ATOMS: atom_id res chain seq x y z
N MET A 1 54.14 51.16 -44.02
CA MET A 1 52.67 51.27 -43.74
C MET A 1 52.06 49.90 -43.90
N LEU A 2 51.82 49.26 -42.83
CA LEU A 2 51.28 47.91 -42.77
C LEU A 2 49.77 47.98 -42.45
N LYS A 3 48.92 47.54 -43.39
CA LYS A 3 47.44 47.49 -43.16
C LYS A 3 47.05 46.21 -42.46
N LEU A 4 46.52 46.37 -41.25
CA LEU A 4 45.92 45.28 -40.45
C LEU A 4 44.52 45.06 -40.98
N VAL A 5 44.22 43.83 -41.47
CA VAL A 5 42.87 43.37 -41.83
C VAL A 5 42.33 42.57 -40.68
N VAL A 6 41.30 43.10 -40.04
CA VAL A 6 40.56 42.38 -38.93
C VAL A 6 39.43 41.59 -39.58
N HIS A 7 39.47 40.27 -39.47
CA HIS A 7 38.35 39.40 -39.84
C HIS A 7 37.43 39.27 -38.63
N LEU A 8 36.20 39.75 -38.72
CA LEU A 8 35.10 39.47 -37.80
C LEU A 8 34.47 38.14 -38.19
N SER A 9 34.66 37.13 -37.33
CA SER A 9 33.96 35.87 -37.47
C SER A 9 32.65 35.95 -36.68
N SER A 10 31.50 35.99 -37.35
CA SER A 10 30.19 35.93 -36.75
C SER A 10 29.83 34.47 -36.48
N SER A 11 29.92 34.03 -35.20
CA SER A 11 29.41 32.73 -34.79
C SER A 11 27.90 32.81 -34.61
N PHE A 12 27.15 32.20 -35.49
CA PHE A 12 25.72 31.97 -35.34
C PHE A 12 25.53 30.80 -34.37
N ALA A 13 25.09 31.06 -33.12
CA ALA A 13 24.65 30.03 -32.18
C ALA A 13 23.23 29.57 -32.56
N LEU A 14 23.12 28.38 -33.10
CA LEU A 14 21.84 27.74 -33.40
C LEU A 14 21.25 27.19 -32.08
N LEU A 15 20.27 27.89 -31.53
CA LEU A 15 19.53 27.46 -30.34
C LEU A 15 18.54 26.35 -30.75
N PHE A 16 18.88 25.09 -30.48
CA PHE A 16 17.93 23.98 -30.61
C PHE A 16 16.95 24.06 -29.44
N LEU A 17 15.74 24.54 -29.68
CA LEU A 17 14.60 24.39 -28.81
C LEU A 17 14.17 22.88 -28.86
N LEU A 18 14.61 22.09 -27.88
CA LEU A 18 14.06 20.77 -27.64
C LEU A 18 12.63 20.96 -27.12
N ASN A 19 11.66 20.95 -28.03
CA ASN A 19 10.27 20.74 -27.68
C ASN A 19 10.15 19.31 -27.13
N GLY A 20 10.23 19.15 -25.82
CA GLY A 20 9.89 17.91 -25.15
C GLY A 20 8.39 17.63 -25.39
N VAL A 21 8.10 16.78 -26.37
CA VAL A 21 6.77 16.18 -26.48
C VAL A 21 6.60 15.33 -25.26
N ALA A 22 5.74 15.75 -24.32
CA ALA A 22 5.30 14.90 -23.22
C ALA A 22 4.62 13.68 -23.86
N THR A 23 5.32 12.56 -23.92
CA THR A 23 4.71 11.29 -24.31
C THR A 23 3.69 10.96 -23.24
N ALA A 24 2.42 10.80 -23.63
CA ALA A 24 1.41 10.25 -22.73
C ALA A 24 1.95 8.94 -22.15
N ALA A 25 1.78 8.75 -20.82
CA ALA A 25 2.18 7.50 -20.20
C ALA A 25 1.48 6.34 -20.91
N GLU A 26 2.25 5.29 -21.21
CA GLU A 26 1.67 4.08 -21.81
C GLU A 26 0.59 3.52 -20.87
N PRO A 27 -0.57 3.09 -21.41
CA PRO A 27 -1.64 2.52 -20.58
C PRO A 27 -1.14 1.32 -19.77
N VAL A 28 -1.54 1.26 -18.52
CA VAL A 28 -1.24 0.10 -17.67
C VAL A 28 -1.85 -1.15 -18.29
N GLN A 29 -1.06 -2.19 -18.50
CA GLN A 29 -1.50 -3.43 -19.12
C GLN A 29 -1.19 -4.63 -18.19
N LEU A 30 -2.08 -5.62 -18.24
CA LEU A 30 -1.83 -6.91 -17.62
C LEU A 30 -0.89 -7.73 -18.50
N SER A 31 0.06 -8.42 -17.89
CA SER A 31 0.87 -9.40 -18.60
C SER A 31 0.01 -10.57 -19.09
N ALA A 32 0.50 -11.34 -20.09
CA ALA A 32 -0.21 -12.52 -20.59
C ALA A 32 -0.48 -13.55 -19.48
N GLU A 33 0.44 -13.70 -18.52
CA GLU A 33 0.26 -14.56 -17.35
C GLU A 33 -0.85 -14.04 -16.42
N GLU A 34 -0.87 -12.75 -16.13
CA GLU A 34 -1.91 -12.14 -15.30
C GLU A 34 -3.29 -12.25 -15.94
N GLN A 35 -3.38 -12.06 -17.27
CA GLN A 35 -4.62 -12.26 -18.02
C GLN A 35 -5.10 -13.72 -17.90
N LYS A 36 -4.20 -14.69 -18.05
CA LYS A 36 -4.50 -16.12 -17.89
C LYS A 36 -4.96 -16.47 -16.48
N LEU A 37 -4.40 -15.81 -15.46
CA LEU A 37 -4.79 -15.96 -14.05
C LEU A 37 -6.09 -15.23 -13.70
N GLY A 38 -6.69 -14.48 -14.63
CA GLY A 38 -7.94 -13.76 -14.43
C GLY A 38 -7.81 -12.44 -13.67
N PHE A 39 -6.62 -11.82 -13.68
CA PHE A 39 -6.46 -10.48 -13.13
C PHE A 39 -7.29 -9.45 -13.89
N GLN A 40 -7.75 -8.45 -13.17
CA GLN A 40 -8.45 -7.28 -13.69
C GLN A 40 -7.73 -6.02 -13.18
N LEU A 41 -7.58 -5.02 -14.04
CA LEU A 41 -7.07 -3.73 -13.63
C LEU A 41 -8.10 -3.04 -12.73
N LEU A 42 -7.63 -2.46 -11.63
CA LEU A 42 -8.39 -1.57 -10.76
C LEU A 42 -8.11 -0.10 -11.08
N PHE A 43 -6.99 0.17 -11.74
CA PHE A 43 -6.54 1.48 -12.12
C PHE A 43 -5.87 1.41 -13.50
N ASP A 44 -6.35 2.18 -14.45
CA ASP A 44 -5.89 2.22 -15.84
C ASP A 44 -4.68 3.15 -16.06
N GLY A 45 -4.28 3.90 -15.03
CA GLY A 45 -3.23 4.90 -15.12
C GLY A 45 -3.69 6.28 -15.64
N ALA A 46 -4.95 6.44 -16.03
CA ALA A 46 -5.44 7.64 -16.71
C ALA A 46 -6.68 8.25 -16.05
N THR A 47 -7.58 7.44 -15.51
CA THR A 47 -8.89 7.90 -15.01
C THR A 47 -9.15 7.45 -13.57
N PHE A 48 -10.13 8.09 -12.93
CA PHE A 48 -10.68 7.66 -11.65
C PHE A 48 -11.86 6.70 -11.81
N ASP A 49 -12.01 6.06 -12.96
CA ASP A 49 -13.12 5.14 -13.22
C ASP A 49 -13.16 4.02 -12.17
N GLY A 50 -14.31 3.87 -11.52
CA GLY A 50 -14.48 2.95 -10.41
C GLY A 50 -13.99 3.46 -9.05
N TRP A 51 -13.31 4.60 -8.98
CA TRP A 51 -12.80 5.17 -7.74
C TRP A 51 -13.60 6.39 -7.29
N LYS A 52 -13.88 6.48 -5.99
CA LYS A 52 -14.51 7.62 -5.33
C LYS A 52 -13.53 8.29 -4.38
N GLN A 53 -13.37 9.60 -4.50
CA GLN A 53 -12.46 10.42 -3.68
C GLN A 53 -13.02 11.84 -3.48
N SER A 54 -12.38 12.65 -2.64
CA SER A 54 -12.86 13.98 -2.19
C SER A 54 -12.10 15.15 -2.84
N GLY A 55 -11.41 14.95 -3.98
CA GLY A 55 -10.64 15.99 -4.68
C GLY A 55 -9.17 16.10 -4.24
N ASN A 56 -8.74 15.29 -3.29
CA ASN A 56 -7.38 15.28 -2.74
C ASN A 56 -6.42 14.28 -3.41
N TRP A 57 -6.91 13.42 -4.31
CA TRP A 57 -6.11 12.50 -5.10
C TRP A 57 -6.00 12.98 -6.54
N LYS A 58 -4.86 12.77 -7.16
CA LYS A 58 -4.58 13.10 -8.55
C LYS A 58 -3.95 11.93 -9.30
N ILE A 59 -3.95 12.04 -10.62
CA ILE A 59 -3.28 11.11 -11.52
C ILE A 59 -2.27 11.91 -12.33
N GLU A 60 -1.01 11.49 -12.29
CA GLU A 60 0.07 12.07 -13.11
C GLU A 60 0.95 10.92 -13.61
N GLU A 61 1.24 10.90 -14.90
CA GLU A 61 2.13 9.92 -15.55
C GLU A 61 1.82 8.45 -15.18
N GLY A 62 0.55 8.06 -15.15
CA GLY A 62 0.14 6.70 -14.82
C GLY A 62 0.15 6.38 -13.32
N VAL A 63 0.37 7.38 -12.47
CA VAL A 63 0.48 7.23 -11.02
C VAL A 63 -0.68 7.92 -10.32
N LEU A 64 -1.34 7.20 -9.45
CA LEU A 64 -2.35 7.72 -8.52
C LEU A 64 -1.63 8.21 -7.26
N TYR A 65 -1.80 9.46 -6.88
CA TYR A 65 -1.15 9.98 -5.69
C TYR A 65 -2.05 10.90 -4.85
N ARG A 66 -1.76 10.93 -3.56
CA ARG A 66 -2.39 11.86 -2.63
C ARG A 66 -1.72 13.23 -2.75
N ALA A 67 -2.46 14.22 -3.24
CA ALA A 67 -1.95 15.56 -3.53
C ALA A 67 -2.29 16.59 -2.44
N ALA A 68 -3.29 16.32 -1.60
CA ALA A 68 -3.75 17.22 -0.55
C ALA A 68 -4.47 16.45 0.57
N LYS A 69 -4.75 17.10 1.70
CA LYS A 69 -5.59 16.55 2.77
C LYS A 69 -7.05 16.50 2.29
N GLY A 70 -7.72 15.38 2.50
CA GLY A 70 -9.15 15.27 2.11
C GLY A 70 -9.82 13.98 2.56
N GLY A 71 -9.18 12.87 2.48
CA GLY A 71 -9.72 11.56 2.85
C GLY A 71 -9.27 10.45 1.92
N ASP A 72 -9.63 9.24 2.28
CA ASP A 72 -9.28 8.03 1.55
C ASP A 72 -9.89 8.00 0.15
N ILE A 73 -9.24 7.29 -0.77
CA ILE A 73 -9.84 6.94 -2.05
C ILE A 73 -10.32 5.49 -2.03
N THR A 74 -11.53 5.25 -2.50
CA THR A 74 -12.22 3.97 -2.39
C THR A 74 -12.64 3.46 -3.76
N TYR A 75 -12.29 2.21 -4.08
CA TYR A 75 -12.78 1.52 -5.28
C TYR A 75 -14.21 1.07 -5.06
N THR A 76 -15.15 1.61 -5.84
CA THR A 76 -16.59 1.40 -5.66
C THR A 76 -17.25 0.59 -6.77
N ALA A 77 -16.54 0.33 -7.88
CA ALA A 77 -17.09 -0.43 -9.00
C ALA A 77 -17.38 -1.90 -8.65
N ALA A 78 -16.61 -2.47 -7.72
CA ALA A 78 -16.87 -3.82 -7.22
C ALA A 78 -16.41 -3.97 -5.76
N LYS A 79 -16.94 -4.99 -5.10
CA LYS A 79 -16.45 -5.44 -3.78
C LYS A 79 -15.24 -6.35 -3.96
N VAL A 80 -14.33 -6.30 -2.97
CA VAL A 80 -13.24 -7.27 -2.88
C VAL A 80 -13.84 -8.67 -2.78
N PRO A 81 -13.43 -9.64 -3.62
CA PRO A 81 -13.89 -11.03 -3.52
C PRO A 81 -13.57 -11.64 -2.15
N ASP A 82 -14.22 -12.73 -1.79
CA ASP A 82 -13.94 -13.42 -0.51
C ASP A 82 -12.54 -14.05 -0.52
N ASP A 83 -12.21 -14.75 -1.62
CA ASP A 83 -10.89 -15.27 -1.91
C ASP A 83 -10.28 -14.49 -3.07
N PHE A 84 -9.16 -13.84 -2.83
CA PHE A 84 -8.59 -12.89 -3.79
C PHE A 84 -7.08 -12.75 -3.67
N GLU A 85 -6.50 -12.26 -4.73
CA GLU A 85 -5.16 -11.71 -4.77
C GLU A 85 -5.20 -10.28 -5.30
N VAL A 86 -4.60 -9.34 -4.56
CA VAL A 86 -4.39 -7.95 -4.98
C VAL A 86 -2.90 -7.71 -5.13
N ARG A 87 -2.51 -7.05 -6.21
CA ARG A 87 -1.14 -6.57 -6.46
C ARG A 87 -1.16 -5.07 -6.71
N PHE A 88 -0.15 -4.39 -6.21
CA PHE A 88 0.05 -2.95 -6.43
C PHE A 88 1.50 -2.57 -6.15
N ASP A 89 1.92 -1.43 -6.69
CA ASP A 89 3.17 -0.79 -6.30
C ASP A 89 2.84 0.44 -5.47
N TRP A 90 3.71 0.74 -4.51
CA TRP A 90 3.59 1.92 -3.68
C TRP A 90 4.93 2.61 -3.44
N LYS A 91 4.89 3.91 -3.25
CA LYS A 91 6.00 4.75 -2.88
C LYS A 91 5.53 5.77 -1.84
N VAL A 92 6.38 6.14 -0.90
CA VAL A 92 6.05 7.05 0.20
C VAL A 92 7.05 8.18 0.30
N ALA A 93 6.61 9.34 0.78
CA ALA A 93 7.49 10.41 1.22
C ALA A 93 8.08 10.09 2.60
N LYS A 94 9.12 10.85 3.00
CA LYS A 94 9.75 10.71 4.31
C LYS A 94 8.74 10.84 5.46
N GLY A 95 8.76 9.87 6.37
CA GLY A 95 7.87 9.80 7.53
C GLY A 95 6.41 9.47 7.21
N CYS A 96 6.09 9.13 5.96
CA CYS A 96 4.73 8.85 5.53
C CYS A 96 4.17 7.59 6.21
N ASN A 97 2.86 7.68 6.50
CA ASN A 97 2.00 6.57 6.89
C ASN A 97 0.80 6.54 5.94
N SER A 98 0.47 5.36 5.46
CA SER A 98 -0.69 5.06 4.63
C SER A 98 -1.05 3.58 4.77
N GLY A 99 -2.04 3.09 4.04
CA GLY A 99 -2.44 1.70 4.09
C GLY A 99 -3.41 1.31 2.98
N VAL A 100 -3.55 0.02 2.77
CA VAL A 100 -4.53 -0.56 1.85
C VAL A 100 -5.49 -1.42 2.65
N TYR A 101 -6.76 -0.99 2.72
CA TYR A 101 -7.83 -1.73 3.38
C TYR A 101 -8.51 -2.64 2.37
N TYR A 102 -8.61 -3.94 2.69
CA TYR A 102 -9.08 -4.96 1.76
C TYR A 102 -10.22 -5.85 2.29
N ARG A 103 -10.52 -5.78 3.59
CA ARG A 103 -11.69 -6.44 4.22
C ARG A 103 -12.41 -5.45 5.13
N PRO A 104 -13.66 -5.70 5.53
CA PRO A 104 -14.39 -4.82 6.44
C PRO A 104 -13.67 -4.62 7.77
N SER A 105 -13.87 -3.44 8.37
CA SER A 105 -13.24 -3.05 9.64
C SER A 105 -11.74 -2.79 9.51
N GLN A 106 -10.87 -3.45 10.26
CA GLN A 106 -9.49 -3.05 10.50
C GLN A 106 -8.44 -3.92 9.76
N TYR A 107 -8.79 -4.47 8.60
CA TYR A 107 -7.85 -5.23 7.78
C TYR A 107 -7.06 -4.30 6.85
N GLU A 108 -5.86 -3.96 7.28
CA GLU A 108 -5.00 -2.99 6.64
C GLU A 108 -3.63 -3.60 6.35
N TYR A 109 -3.25 -3.60 5.07
CA TYR A 109 -1.86 -3.76 4.66
C TYR A 109 -1.17 -2.42 4.88
N GLN A 110 -0.20 -2.39 5.79
CA GLN A 110 0.51 -1.15 6.13
C GLN A 110 1.44 -0.70 5.01
N VAL A 111 1.33 0.57 4.63
CA VAL A 111 2.22 1.29 3.72
C VAL A 111 2.93 2.37 4.53
N LEU A 112 4.23 2.21 4.74
CA LEU A 112 4.96 3.01 5.72
C LEU A 112 6.40 3.30 5.28
N ASP A 113 6.89 4.49 5.63
CA ASP A 113 8.32 4.72 5.77
C ASP A 113 8.76 4.18 7.14
N ASP A 114 9.36 2.99 7.16
CA ASP A 114 9.74 2.29 8.39
C ASP A 114 10.81 3.03 9.20
N GLU A 115 11.62 3.87 8.54
CA GLU A 115 12.78 4.53 9.17
C GLU A 115 12.37 5.81 9.91
N PHE A 116 11.54 6.66 9.28
CA PHE A 116 11.24 8.00 9.79
C PHE A 116 9.82 8.15 10.33
N SER A 117 8.95 7.18 10.13
CA SER A 117 7.64 7.20 10.75
C SER A 117 7.70 6.71 12.20
N PRO A 118 7.01 7.38 13.16
CA PRO A 118 6.96 6.92 14.56
C PRO A 118 6.29 5.54 14.72
N TYR A 119 5.57 5.07 13.72
CA TYR A 119 4.98 3.74 13.71
C TYR A 119 6.00 2.64 13.42
N GLY A 120 7.10 2.95 12.74
CA GLY A 120 8.14 1.98 12.36
C GLY A 120 8.85 1.31 13.54
N GLU A 121 8.82 1.90 14.75
CA GLU A 121 9.40 1.29 15.96
C GLU A 121 8.71 -0.05 16.31
N ASN A 122 7.40 -0.18 16.07
CA ASN A 122 6.64 -1.39 16.38
C ASN A 122 6.48 -2.27 15.13
N PRO A 123 7.03 -3.50 15.11
CA PRO A 123 6.90 -4.41 13.96
C PRO A 123 5.46 -4.68 13.53
N ARG A 124 4.47 -4.69 14.44
CA ARG A 124 3.05 -4.83 14.07
C ARG A 124 2.48 -3.58 13.37
N GLN A 125 3.25 -2.52 13.25
CA GLN A 125 2.89 -1.28 12.58
C GLN A 125 3.82 -0.96 11.40
N ALA A 126 4.81 -1.81 11.15
CA ALA A 126 5.77 -1.67 10.06
C ALA A 126 5.14 -1.91 8.69
N ALA A 127 5.83 -1.53 7.62
CA ALA A 127 5.44 -1.80 6.25
C ALA A 127 5.13 -3.29 6.04
N ALA A 128 4.06 -3.58 5.29
CA ALA A 128 3.50 -4.90 5.04
C ALA A 128 2.97 -5.65 6.28
N SER A 129 2.94 -5.06 7.48
CA SER A 129 2.21 -5.68 8.60
C SER A 129 0.70 -5.78 8.28
N LEU A 130 0.00 -6.77 8.85
CA LEU A 130 -1.43 -6.63 9.09
C LEU A 130 -1.54 -5.71 10.30
N PHE A 131 -1.77 -4.44 10.03
CA PHE A 131 -1.53 -3.33 10.95
C PHE A 131 -2.10 -3.58 12.36
N PHE A 132 -1.21 -3.45 13.34
CA PHE A 132 -1.52 -3.63 14.77
C PHE A 132 -2.13 -5.02 15.10
N CYS A 133 -1.80 -6.03 14.29
CA CYS A 133 -2.22 -7.43 14.47
C CYS A 133 -1.00 -8.33 14.29
N MET A 134 -0.56 -8.54 13.05
CA MET A 134 0.52 -9.45 12.72
C MET A 134 1.73 -8.69 12.18
N ALA A 135 2.89 -8.86 12.82
CA ALA A 135 4.14 -8.32 12.32
C ALA A 135 4.64 -9.13 11.11
N PRO A 136 5.34 -8.50 10.15
CA PRO A 136 6.07 -9.25 9.14
C PRO A 136 7.22 -10.06 9.77
N SER A 137 7.64 -11.13 9.12
CA SER A 137 8.78 -11.95 9.57
C SER A 137 10.13 -11.27 9.37
N LYS A 138 10.18 -10.24 8.52
CA LYS A 138 11.37 -9.45 8.21
C LYS A 138 10.99 -8.08 7.65
N ARG A 139 11.90 -7.13 7.69
CA ARG A 139 11.76 -5.81 7.07
C ARG A 139 12.45 -5.84 5.71
N VAL A 140 11.70 -5.63 4.65
CA VAL A 140 12.20 -5.62 3.27
C VAL A 140 11.67 -4.41 2.48
N ALA A 141 11.10 -3.42 3.17
CA ALA A 141 10.71 -2.16 2.54
C ALA A 141 11.95 -1.41 2.05
N LYS A 142 11.85 -0.84 0.86
CA LYS A 142 12.84 0.09 0.34
C LYS A 142 12.65 1.46 1.01
N PRO A 143 13.69 2.31 1.05
CA PRO A 143 13.61 3.64 1.61
C PRO A 143 12.51 4.50 0.99
N PHE A 144 12.11 5.57 1.68
CA PHE A 144 11.21 6.57 1.10
C PHE A 144 11.73 7.09 -0.25
N GLY A 145 10.82 7.45 -1.16
CA GLY A 145 11.17 7.85 -2.53
C GLY A 145 11.36 6.70 -3.50
N GLU A 146 11.48 5.45 -3.03
CA GLU A 146 11.63 4.28 -3.88
C GLU A 146 10.31 3.50 -4.01
N TRP A 147 10.14 2.84 -5.18
CA TRP A 147 8.98 2.00 -5.44
C TRP A 147 9.13 0.62 -4.78
N ASN A 148 8.12 0.25 -4.02
CA ASN A 148 7.91 -1.08 -3.45
C ASN A 148 6.81 -1.80 -4.20
N THR A 149 6.94 -3.13 -4.37
CA THR A 149 5.88 -3.98 -4.90
C THR A 149 5.18 -4.72 -3.77
N ALA A 150 3.86 -4.77 -3.80
CA ALA A 150 3.05 -5.41 -2.77
C ALA A 150 2.10 -6.43 -3.38
N ARG A 151 1.84 -7.49 -2.59
CA ARG A 151 0.83 -8.50 -2.91
C ARG A 151 0.11 -8.89 -1.62
N ILE A 152 -1.20 -8.93 -1.68
CA ILE A 152 -2.09 -9.43 -0.62
C ILE A 152 -2.82 -10.64 -1.17
N VAL A 153 -2.82 -11.74 -0.43
CA VAL A 153 -3.56 -12.95 -0.77
C VAL A 153 -4.46 -13.31 0.40
N CYS A 154 -5.74 -13.51 0.13
CA CYS A 154 -6.69 -14.05 1.10
C CYS A 154 -7.39 -15.25 0.49
N GLN A 155 -7.33 -16.40 1.17
CA GLN A 155 -8.08 -17.61 0.78
C GLN A 155 -8.59 -18.31 2.04
N GLY A 156 -9.91 -18.46 2.15
CA GLY A 156 -10.54 -18.98 3.34
C GLY A 156 -10.13 -18.20 4.60
N THR A 157 -9.44 -18.87 5.51
CA THR A 157 -8.95 -18.32 6.78
C THR A 157 -7.53 -17.77 6.73
N VAL A 158 -6.85 -17.93 5.58
CA VAL A 158 -5.46 -17.54 5.40
C VAL A 158 -5.33 -16.15 4.82
N ILE A 159 -4.43 -15.36 5.38
CA ILE A 159 -4.02 -14.04 4.90
C ILE A 159 -2.52 -14.06 4.70
N GLN A 160 -2.06 -13.71 3.49
CA GLN A 160 -0.63 -13.52 3.21
C GLN A 160 -0.36 -12.10 2.76
N HIS A 161 0.73 -11.53 3.27
CA HIS A 161 1.29 -10.28 2.78
C HIS A 161 2.67 -10.52 2.18
N TRP A 162 2.91 -9.87 1.06
CA TRP A 162 4.17 -9.90 0.34
C TRP A 162 4.67 -8.49 0.13
N LEU A 163 5.98 -8.33 0.20
CA LEU A 163 6.65 -7.06 -0.04
C LEU A 163 7.94 -7.32 -0.84
N ASN A 164 8.13 -6.65 -1.96
CA ASN A 164 9.28 -6.77 -2.86
C ASN A 164 9.59 -8.23 -3.24
N ASN A 165 8.53 -8.96 -3.65
CA ASN A 165 8.53 -10.38 -4.04
C ASN A 165 8.82 -11.36 -2.89
N GLU A 166 8.89 -10.90 -1.66
CA GLU A 166 9.09 -11.76 -0.50
C GLU A 166 7.80 -11.90 0.30
N ALA A 167 7.38 -13.15 0.57
CA ALA A 167 6.31 -13.40 1.53
C ALA A 167 6.82 -13.04 2.93
N VAL A 168 6.07 -12.20 3.64
CA VAL A 168 6.45 -11.69 4.96
C VAL A 168 5.43 -12.02 6.03
N ILE A 169 4.20 -12.35 5.65
CA ILE A 169 3.13 -12.84 6.52
C ILE A 169 2.46 -14.04 5.86
N ASP A 170 2.24 -15.10 6.62
CA ASP A 170 1.31 -16.19 6.34
C ASP A 170 0.54 -16.47 7.63
N PHE A 171 -0.68 -15.94 7.70
CA PHE A 171 -1.48 -15.90 8.91
C PHE A 171 -2.81 -16.63 8.69
N ASP A 172 -2.93 -17.83 9.29
CA ASP A 172 -4.21 -18.53 9.39
C ASP A 172 -4.82 -18.18 10.75
N TYR A 173 -5.89 -17.39 10.74
CA TYR A 173 -6.51 -16.94 11.98
C TYR A 173 -7.23 -18.02 12.77
N THR A 174 -7.32 -19.25 12.28
CA THR A 174 -7.83 -20.43 13.00
C THR A 174 -6.72 -21.22 13.70
N ASP A 175 -5.45 -20.96 13.38
CA ASP A 175 -4.32 -21.59 14.04
C ASP A 175 -4.18 -21.07 15.49
N PRO A 176 -4.25 -21.96 16.51
CA PRO A 176 -4.20 -21.55 17.90
C PRO A 176 -2.92 -20.82 18.31
N ARG A 177 -1.80 -20.97 17.58
CA ARG A 177 -0.56 -20.23 17.84
C ARG A 177 -0.72 -18.71 17.68
N TRP A 178 -1.71 -18.25 16.89
CA TRP A 178 -2.00 -16.84 16.63
C TRP A 178 -3.13 -16.26 17.50
N LYS A 179 -3.46 -16.93 18.61
CA LYS A 179 -4.53 -16.48 19.50
C LYS A 179 -4.36 -15.01 19.92
N ARG A 180 -3.12 -14.58 20.23
CA ARG A 180 -2.84 -13.21 20.66
C ARG A 180 -3.08 -12.20 19.53
N GLU A 181 -2.64 -12.51 18.33
CA GLU A 181 -2.81 -11.66 17.13
C GLU A 181 -4.30 -11.50 16.80
N VAL A 182 -5.07 -12.59 16.89
CA VAL A 182 -6.52 -12.58 16.70
C VAL A 182 -7.21 -11.71 17.77
N GLU A 183 -6.81 -11.82 19.04
CA GLU A 183 -7.33 -10.97 20.11
C GLU A 183 -7.07 -9.49 19.85
N ILE A 184 -5.85 -9.12 19.46
CA ILE A 184 -5.50 -7.73 19.15
C ILE A 184 -6.34 -7.20 17.98
N LEU A 185 -6.52 -8.00 16.93
CA LEU A 185 -7.36 -7.62 15.79
C LEU A 185 -8.81 -7.38 16.22
N ASN A 186 -9.37 -8.25 17.05
CA ASN A 186 -10.73 -8.12 17.58
C ASN A 186 -10.89 -6.87 18.45
N ILE A 187 -9.91 -6.55 19.32
CA ILE A 187 -9.90 -5.32 20.13
C ILE A 187 -9.94 -4.07 19.26
N ARG A 188 -9.27 -4.07 18.09
CA ARG A 188 -9.34 -3.00 17.10
C ARG A 188 -10.69 -2.93 16.36
N GLY A 189 -11.56 -3.90 16.52
CA GLY A 189 -12.84 -3.99 15.82
C GLY A 189 -12.77 -4.77 14.51
N GLY A 190 -11.73 -5.55 14.28
CA GLY A 190 -11.65 -6.52 13.18
C GLY A 190 -12.67 -7.63 13.37
N ARG A 191 -13.28 -8.10 12.28
CA ARG A 191 -14.22 -9.22 12.26
C ARG A 191 -13.72 -10.26 11.28
N LEU A 192 -13.14 -11.34 11.78
CA LEU A 192 -12.49 -12.38 10.97
C LEU A 192 -13.37 -12.95 9.86
N GLU A 193 -14.67 -13.09 10.13
CA GLU A 193 -15.67 -13.61 9.19
C GLU A 193 -16.22 -12.56 8.20
N ALA A 194 -15.91 -11.28 8.40
CA ALA A 194 -16.50 -10.22 7.58
C ALA A 194 -15.91 -10.20 6.16
N ARG A 195 -16.76 -10.07 5.17
CA ARG A 195 -16.44 -10.02 3.73
C ARG A 195 -17.14 -8.84 3.07
N GLY A 196 -16.90 -8.64 1.79
CA GLY A 196 -17.62 -7.65 0.97
C GLY A 196 -17.19 -6.20 1.18
N ALA A 197 -15.93 -5.96 1.55
CA ALA A 197 -15.37 -4.61 1.60
C ALA A 197 -15.20 -4.00 0.21
N ASN A 198 -15.09 -2.68 0.16
CA ASN A 198 -14.46 -1.97 -0.94
C ASN A 198 -12.95 -1.87 -0.67
N LEU A 199 -12.12 -2.01 -1.72
CA LEU A 199 -10.70 -1.69 -1.61
C LEU A 199 -10.55 -0.19 -1.37
N ARG A 200 -9.67 0.18 -0.43
CA ARG A 200 -9.50 1.58 -0.04
C ARG A 200 -8.02 1.88 0.21
N LEU A 201 -7.55 3.01 -0.32
CA LEU A 201 -6.22 3.53 -0.08
C LEU A 201 -6.33 4.69 0.91
N GLN A 202 -5.52 4.65 1.96
CA GLN A 202 -5.64 5.57 3.09
C GLN A 202 -4.95 6.91 2.82
N ASP A 203 -5.64 8.03 3.15
CA ASP A 203 -5.04 9.34 3.37
C ASP A 203 -4.71 9.53 4.85
N HIS A 204 -3.45 9.45 5.22
CA HIS A 204 -2.99 9.70 6.59
C HIS A 204 -2.16 11.01 6.73
N GLY A 205 -2.25 11.89 5.75
CA GLY A 205 -1.71 13.25 5.84
C GLY A 205 -0.36 13.49 5.17
N ALA A 206 0.36 12.45 4.75
CA ALA A 206 1.61 12.57 4.01
C ALA A 206 1.48 12.06 2.58
N ASP A 207 2.44 12.39 1.72
CA ASP A 207 2.38 12.03 0.31
C ASP A 207 2.68 10.54 0.10
N VAL A 208 1.79 9.89 -0.62
CA VAL A 208 1.87 8.48 -1.02
C VAL A 208 1.44 8.33 -2.46
N TRP A 209 2.10 7.43 -3.18
CA TRP A 209 1.87 7.12 -4.58
C TRP A 209 1.57 5.66 -4.76
N PHE A 210 0.60 5.36 -5.65
CA PHE A 210 0.20 4.01 -6.03
C PHE A 210 0.17 3.88 -7.54
N ARG A 211 0.50 2.69 -8.06
CA ARG A 211 0.35 2.32 -9.47
C ARG A 211 0.17 0.82 -9.61
N ASN A 212 -0.13 0.36 -10.81
CA ASN A 212 -0.24 -1.06 -11.12
C ASN A 212 -1.23 -1.81 -10.21
N LEU A 213 -2.33 -1.14 -9.81
CA LEU A 213 -3.36 -1.76 -8.97
C LEU A 213 -4.18 -2.74 -9.81
N ARG A 214 -4.19 -4.01 -9.40
CA ARG A 214 -4.93 -5.08 -10.04
C ARG A 214 -5.28 -6.18 -9.05
N TRP A 215 -6.33 -6.89 -9.31
CA TRP A 215 -6.74 -8.03 -8.50
C TRP A 215 -7.25 -9.18 -9.34
N ARG A 216 -7.37 -10.35 -8.71
CA ARG A 216 -8.10 -11.49 -9.23
C ARG A 216 -8.89 -12.18 -8.12
N LYS A 217 -9.94 -12.87 -8.49
CA LYS A 217 -10.56 -13.88 -7.63
C LYS A 217 -9.70 -15.15 -7.67
N ILE A 218 -9.46 -15.76 -6.53
CA ILE A 218 -8.77 -17.05 -6.45
C ILE A 218 -9.82 -18.16 -6.65
N PRO A 219 -9.64 -19.09 -7.59
CA PRO A 219 -10.49 -20.27 -7.72
C PRO A 219 -10.47 -21.14 -6.45
N ALA A 220 -11.58 -21.77 -6.12
CA ALA A 220 -11.70 -22.57 -4.91
C ALA A 220 -10.78 -23.82 -4.90
N ASP A 221 -10.40 -24.30 -6.06
CA ASP A 221 -9.50 -25.45 -6.25
C ASP A 221 -8.02 -25.05 -6.35
N GLU A 222 -7.71 -23.77 -6.42
CA GLU A 222 -6.32 -23.28 -6.43
C GLU A 222 -5.70 -23.46 -5.04
N LYS A 223 -4.59 -24.21 -4.99
CA LYS A 223 -3.88 -24.45 -3.75
C LYS A 223 -2.92 -23.31 -3.45
N LEU A 224 -3.11 -22.67 -2.30
CA LEU A 224 -2.21 -21.65 -1.79
C LEU A 224 -0.93 -22.28 -1.22
N ALA A 225 0.24 -21.82 -1.70
CA ALA A 225 1.50 -22.14 -1.05
C ALA A 225 1.54 -21.54 0.36
N ARG A 226 1.95 -22.33 1.35
CA ARG A 226 1.97 -21.91 2.77
C ARG A 226 3.42 -21.74 3.24
N TYR A 227 3.61 -20.82 4.17
CA TYR A 227 4.90 -20.46 4.73
C TYR A 227 4.85 -20.49 6.25
N ASP A 228 5.86 -21.07 6.88
CA ASP A 228 6.00 -21.08 8.34
C ASP A 228 6.96 -19.97 8.76
N PHE A 229 6.40 -18.82 9.13
CA PHE A 229 7.15 -17.64 9.54
C PHE A 229 7.08 -17.42 11.04
N THR A 230 8.19 -16.93 11.60
CA THR A 230 8.22 -16.31 12.92
C THR A 230 8.12 -14.81 12.74
N PRO A 231 7.05 -14.15 13.21
CA PRO A 231 6.91 -12.70 13.17
C PRO A 231 8.03 -12.00 13.94
N LEU A 232 8.43 -10.81 13.49
CA LEU A 232 9.35 -9.97 14.23
C LEU A 232 8.77 -9.67 15.63
N PRO A 233 9.54 -9.84 16.72
CA PRO A 233 9.05 -9.64 18.07
C PRO A 233 8.82 -8.16 18.37
N VAL A 234 7.72 -7.85 19.07
CA VAL A 234 7.49 -6.53 19.67
C VAL A 234 8.13 -6.56 21.07
N VAL A 235 9.12 -5.71 21.31
CA VAL A 235 9.91 -5.70 22.56
C VAL A 235 10.14 -4.28 23.09
N GLY A 236 10.56 -4.17 24.34
CA GLY A 236 10.95 -2.90 24.97
C GLY A 236 9.86 -1.85 24.93
N VAL A 237 10.25 -0.60 24.64
CA VAL A 237 9.35 0.56 24.60
C VAL A 237 8.18 0.38 23.60
N ALA A 238 8.41 -0.32 22.48
CA ALA A 238 7.34 -0.60 21.52
C ALA A 238 6.24 -1.48 22.13
N LEU A 239 6.62 -2.49 22.94
CA LEU A 239 5.66 -3.35 23.64
C LEU A 239 4.90 -2.60 24.73
N GLU A 240 5.59 -1.73 25.49
CA GLU A 240 4.96 -0.89 26.51
C GLU A 240 3.91 0.05 25.90
N LYS A 241 4.26 0.75 24.80
CA LYS A 241 3.35 1.60 24.05
C LYS A 241 2.15 0.80 23.49
N GLU A 242 2.40 -0.40 22.95
CA GLU A 242 1.36 -1.28 22.43
C GLU A 242 0.38 -1.71 23.53
N ASN A 243 0.87 -2.14 24.67
CA ASN A 243 0.04 -2.55 25.81
C ASN A 243 -0.81 -1.37 26.32
N ALA A 244 -0.22 -0.20 26.49
CA ALA A 244 -0.97 0.99 26.90
C ALA A 244 -2.07 1.36 25.90
N ARG A 245 -1.82 1.21 24.60
CA ARG A 245 -2.83 1.44 23.55
C ARG A 245 -3.95 0.41 23.61
N ILE A 246 -3.63 -0.88 23.83
CA ILE A 246 -4.62 -1.95 23.98
C ILE A 246 -5.51 -1.69 25.21
N GLU A 247 -4.92 -1.35 26.36
CA GLU A 247 -5.65 -0.99 27.55
C GLU A 247 -6.58 0.20 27.31
N GLY A 248 -6.10 1.22 26.61
CA GLY A 248 -6.92 2.39 26.24
C GLY A 248 -8.12 2.02 25.36
N MET A 249 -7.96 1.04 24.46
CA MET A 249 -9.07 0.55 23.61
C MET A 249 -10.08 -0.30 24.38
N LEU A 250 -9.66 -0.99 25.42
CA LEU A 250 -10.51 -1.84 26.26
C LEU A 250 -11.31 -1.04 27.30
N LYS A 251 -10.87 0.19 27.65
CA LYS A 251 -11.62 1.05 28.56
C LYS A 251 -12.98 1.41 27.96
N PRO A 252 -14.08 1.33 28.71
CA PRO A 252 -15.39 1.81 28.29
C PRO A 252 -15.24 3.27 27.79
N LYS A 253 -15.83 3.59 26.64
CA LYS A 253 -15.99 4.99 26.27
C LYS A 253 -16.85 5.63 27.37
N ALA A 254 -16.24 6.48 28.19
CA ALA A 254 -17.01 7.28 29.15
C ALA A 254 -18.14 7.93 28.36
N GLU A 255 -19.37 7.75 28.80
CA GLU A 255 -20.53 8.45 28.25
C GLU A 255 -20.16 9.92 28.22
N LYS A 256 -19.99 10.46 27.02
CA LYS A 256 -19.85 11.91 26.86
C LYS A 256 -21.15 12.50 27.39
N GLY A 257 -21.09 13.06 28.58
CA GLY A 257 -22.21 13.68 29.24
C GLY A 257 -22.98 14.57 28.25
N LYS A 258 -24.26 14.44 28.37
CA LYS A 258 -25.27 15.22 27.67
C LYS A 258 -24.99 16.71 27.73
#